data_808fd94904c5728896f8d9ec84590e09
#
_entry.id   808fd94904c5728896f8d9ec84590e09
#
_cell.length_a   1.000
_cell.length_b   1.000
_cell.length_c   1.000
_cell.angle_alpha   90.00
_cell.angle_beta   90.00
_cell.angle_gamma   90.00
#
_symmetry.space_group_name_H-M   'P 1'
#
loop_
_entity.id
_entity.type
_entity.pdbx_description
1 polymer ?
#
loop_
_entity_poly.entity_id
_entity_poly.type
_entity_poly.pdbx_seq_one_letter_code
_entity_poly.pdbx_strand_id
1 'polypeptide(L)'
;RGMLYFEPEHIKKSNYVPSIVFGTLKISNQEVIPGVSGSLLRQSLDNTEHLVLSHKENIVTLSFAALDMIYPENIRYAYRLHGFDKEWNYVDKQRTATYTNLPKGDYVFQVKSTNSDGVWVENERSLRITIQPSFWETAWAMAIYILAFLLILFSGVYILFTIYRLKHEVSVEQQVSDIKLRFFTNISHELRTPLTLIAGPVEYVLKNKTLPDDVREQLHVVERNTDRMLRLVNQILDFRKIQKNKMKLRIEQIDIVPFVHHI
;
A
#
# COMPACT_ATOMS: atom_id res chain seq x y z
N ARG A 1 58.45 57.54 -40.30
CA ARG A 1 58.16 56.25 -39.63
C ARG A 1 58.72 56.39 -38.22
N GLY A 2 57.90 56.60 -37.21
CA GLY A 2 58.28 56.66 -35.81
C GLY A 2 58.43 55.23 -35.23
N MET A 3 59.42 55.04 -34.35
CA MET A 3 59.68 53.82 -33.63
C MET A 3 59.07 54.01 -32.24
N LEU A 4 58.13 53.15 -31.84
CA LEU A 4 57.57 53.10 -30.49
C LEU A 4 58.49 52.23 -29.64
N TYR A 5 59.17 52.85 -28.65
CA TYR A 5 59.92 52.12 -27.63
C TYR A 5 59.16 52.08 -26.36
N PHE A 6 59.01 50.90 -25.75
CA PHE A 6 58.43 50.73 -24.43
C PHE A 6 59.31 49.81 -23.58
N GLU A 7 59.34 50.04 -22.28
CA GLU A 7 60.00 49.19 -21.30
C GLU A 7 58.97 48.25 -20.69
N PRO A 8 59.11 46.95 -20.91
CA PRO A 8 58.12 45.98 -20.42
C PRO A 8 57.91 46.02 -18.90
N GLU A 9 58.96 46.41 -18.15
CA GLU A 9 58.94 46.49 -16.69
C GLU A 9 58.08 47.65 -16.15
N HIS A 10 57.81 48.66 -16.98
CA HIS A 10 56.96 49.79 -16.61
C HIS A 10 55.45 49.60 -16.93
N ILE A 11 55.06 48.47 -17.52
CA ILE A 11 53.67 48.15 -17.79
C ILE A 11 53.05 47.76 -16.49
N LYS A 12 52.32 48.68 -15.84
CA LYS A 12 51.56 48.42 -14.65
C LYS A 12 50.26 47.73 -15.06
N LYS A 13 50.01 46.54 -14.50
CA LYS A 13 48.67 45.87 -14.61
C LYS A 13 47.59 46.73 -13.95
N SER A 14 46.48 46.82 -14.58
CA SER A 14 45.30 47.55 -14.06
C SER A 14 44.82 46.97 -12.77
N ASN A 15 44.52 47.79 -11.78
CA ASN A 15 43.86 47.42 -10.55
C ASN A 15 42.33 47.58 -10.66
N TYR A 16 41.81 47.78 -11.87
CA TYR A 16 40.37 47.89 -12.10
C TYR A 16 39.65 46.61 -11.69
N VAL A 17 38.57 46.76 -10.94
CA VAL A 17 37.70 45.67 -10.45
C VAL A 17 36.37 45.75 -11.20
N PRO A 18 36.17 44.94 -12.26
CA PRO A 18 34.92 44.96 -13.01
C PRO A 18 33.77 44.39 -12.18
N SER A 19 32.63 45.07 -12.23
CA SER A 19 31.39 44.51 -11.64
C SER A 19 30.88 43.34 -12.47
N ILE A 20 30.42 42.26 -11.79
CA ILE A 20 29.79 41.13 -12.44
C ILE A 20 28.28 41.34 -12.44
N VAL A 21 27.64 41.10 -13.57
CA VAL A 21 26.20 41.16 -13.77
C VAL A 21 25.70 39.80 -14.24
N PHE A 22 24.50 39.47 -13.76
CA PHE A 22 23.76 38.31 -14.27
C PHE A 22 22.90 38.73 -15.46
N GLY A 23 23.01 37.99 -16.57
CA GLY A 23 22.27 38.26 -17.80
C GLY A 23 20.98 37.49 -17.89
N THR A 24 20.94 36.47 -18.74
CA THR A 24 19.73 35.68 -18.99
C THR A 24 19.65 34.43 -18.11
N LEU A 25 18.46 34.08 -17.72
CA LEU A 25 18.10 32.79 -17.11
C LEU A 25 17.41 31.93 -18.16
N LYS A 26 17.88 30.68 -18.33
CA LYS A 26 17.17 29.68 -19.13
C LYS A 26 16.81 28.50 -18.23
N ILE A 27 15.55 28.05 -18.32
CA ILE A 27 15.06 26.86 -17.68
C ILE A 27 14.71 25.84 -18.76
N SER A 28 15.24 24.63 -18.66
CA SER A 28 15.08 23.60 -19.70
C SER A 28 15.34 24.12 -21.12
N ASN A 29 16.39 24.94 -21.28
CA ASN A 29 16.83 25.61 -22.50
C ASN A 29 15.86 26.67 -23.06
N GLN A 30 14.80 27.03 -22.32
CA GLN A 30 13.91 28.14 -22.67
C GLN A 30 14.27 29.39 -21.87
N GLU A 31 14.35 30.53 -22.55
CA GLU A 31 14.69 31.81 -21.90
C GLU A 31 13.52 32.31 -21.06
N VAL A 32 13.78 32.66 -19.80
CA VAL A 32 12.82 33.23 -18.87
C VAL A 32 12.80 34.75 -19.05
N ILE A 33 11.70 35.29 -19.59
CA ILE A 33 11.54 36.73 -19.82
C ILE A 33 11.03 37.39 -18.54
N PRO A 34 11.73 38.36 -17.95
CA PRO A 34 11.29 39.07 -16.76
C PRO A 34 10.00 39.88 -16.98
N GLY A 35 9.16 39.96 -15.95
CA GLY A 35 7.98 40.82 -15.92
C GLY A 35 6.77 40.35 -16.74
N VAL A 36 6.84 39.19 -17.40
CA VAL A 36 5.71 38.59 -18.08
C VAL A 36 4.81 37.85 -17.08
N SER A 37 3.49 37.90 -17.26
CA SER A 37 2.57 37.17 -16.40
C SER A 37 2.85 35.66 -16.40
N GLY A 38 3.11 35.08 -15.22
CA GLY A 38 3.51 33.68 -15.05
C GLY A 38 5.02 33.43 -15.16
N SER A 39 5.84 34.46 -15.38
CA SER A 39 7.30 34.30 -15.39
C SER A 39 7.83 34.08 -13.95
N LEU A 40 8.87 33.25 -13.85
CA LEU A 40 9.61 33.03 -12.60
C LEU A 40 10.37 34.29 -12.14
N LEU A 41 10.71 35.18 -13.08
CA LEU A 41 11.38 36.44 -12.81
C LEU A 41 10.42 37.60 -12.84
N ARG A 42 10.24 38.29 -11.71
CA ARG A 42 9.49 39.54 -11.63
C ARG A 42 10.26 40.72 -12.21
N GLN A 43 11.57 40.68 -12.09
CA GLN A 43 12.54 41.70 -12.54
C GLN A 43 13.74 41.00 -13.20
N SER A 44 14.68 41.76 -13.73
CA SER A 44 15.90 41.20 -14.33
C SER A 44 16.61 40.25 -13.33
N LEU A 45 17.31 39.23 -13.86
CA LEU A 45 18.06 38.28 -13.03
C LEU A 45 19.09 38.99 -12.16
N ASP A 46 19.70 40.06 -12.68
CA ASP A 46 20.70 40.83 -11.94
C ASP A 46 20.14 41.52 -10.70
N ASN A 47 18.86 41.92 -10.70
CA ASN A 47 18.19 42.52 -9.57
C ASN A 47 17.49 41.49 -8.66
N THR A 48 17.61 40.21 -8.99
CA THR A 48 16.99 39.13 -8.23
C THR A 48 18.01 38.55 -7.24
N GLU A 49 17.74 38.61 -5.97
CA GLU A 49 18.63 38.06 -4.93
C GLU A 49 18.33 36.59 -4.65
N HIS A 50 17.08 36.15 -4.87
CA HIS A 50 16.63 34.82 -4.58
C HIS A 50 15.71 34.28 -5.68
N LEU A 51 16.15 33.19 -6.32
CA LEU A 51 15.43 32.48 -7.36
C LEU A 51 14.82 31.20 -6.76
N VAL A 52 13.51 31.07 -6.83
CA VAL A 52 12.79 29.88 -6.35
C VAL A 52 12.29 29.10 -7.56
N LEU A 53 12.71 27.86 -7.65
CA LEU A 53 12.39 26.94 -8.76
C LEU A 53 11.61 25.75 -8.24
N SER A 54 10.70 25.23 -9.05
CA SER A 54 10.01 23.98 -8.74
C SER A 54 10.91 22.78 -9.07
N HIS A 55 10.58 21.63 -8.52
CA HIS A 55 11.33 20.38 -8.79
C HIS A 55 11.38 19.99 -10.28
N LYS A 56 10.45 20.50 -11.11
CA LYS A 56 10.43 20.27 -12.57
C LYS A 56 11.42 21.16 -13.33
N GLU A 57 11.83 22.25 -12.71
CA GLU A 57 12.72 23.28 -13.28
C GLU A 57 14.18 23.03 -12.86
N ASN A 58 14.61 21.79 -12.94
CA ASN A 58 15.90 21.32 -12.45
C ASN A 58 17.06 21.41 -13.46
N ILE A 59 16.82 21.99 -14.65
CA ILE A 59 17.85 22.31 -15.65
C ILE A 59 17.92 23.83 -15.75
N VAL A 60 18.98 24.40 -15.20
CA VAL A 60 19.16 25.84 -15.05
C VAL A 60 20.40 26.27 -15.77
N THR A 61 20.28 27.26 -16.67
CA THR A 61 21.42 27.93 -17.31
C THR A 61 21.40 29.40 -16.95
N LEU A 62 22.49 29.84 -16.34
CA LEU A 62 22.72 31.23 -15.92
C LEU A 62 23.77 31.85 -16.81
N SER A 63 23.52 33.02 -17.37
CA SER A 63 24.55 33.81 -18.03
C SER A 63 25.09 34.91 -17.11
N PHE A 64 26.36 35.22 -17.25
CA PHE A 64 27.03 36.22 -16.46
C PHE A 64 28.09 36.96 -17.32
N ALA A 65 28.40 38.16 -16.95
CA ALA A 65 29.42 38.96 -17.59
C ALA A 65 30.09 39.93 -16.62
N ALA A 66 31.37 40.13 -16.76
CA ALA A 66 32.08 41.22 -16.09
C ALA A 66 32.01 42.48 -16.95
N LEU A 67 31.68 43.62 -16.33
CA LEU A 67 31.59 44.92 -17.03
C LEU A 67 32.98 45.56 -17.16
N ASP A 68 33.77 45.02 -18.08
CA ASP A 68 35.04 45.59 -18.51
C ASP A 68 35.06 45.63 -20.06
N MET A 69 35.09 46.84 -20.61
CA MET A 69 34.93 47.05 -22.05
C MET A 69 36.28 47.25 -22.79
N ILE A 70 37.42 47.18 -22.08
CA ILE A 70 38.72 47.44 -22.71
C ILE A 70 39.14 46.22 -23.54
N TYR A 71 39.23 45.05 -22.94
CA TYR A 71 39.56 43.79 -23.62
C TYR A 71 38.67 42.65 -23.07
N PRO A 72 37.39 42.61 -23.38
CA PRO A 72 36.44 41.66 -22.81
C PRO A 72 36.73 40.20 -23.17
N GLU A 73 37.51 39.96 -24.23
CA GLU A 73 37.97 38.63 -24.64
C GLU A 73 39.06 38.04 -23.74
N ASN A 74 39.73 38.85 -22.94
CA ASN A 74 40.84 38.43 -22.05
C ASN A 74 40.34 38.06 -20.67
N ILE A 75 39.06 38.33 -20.35
CA ILE A 75 38.47 38.07 -19.04
C ILE A 75 38.23 36.59 -18.89
N ARG A 76 38.72 36.02 -17.80
CA ARG A 76 38.44 34.64 -17.36
C ARG A 76 37.46 34.64 -16.22
N TYR A 77 36.68 33.59 -16.13
CA TYR A 77 35.69 33.45 -15.10
C TYR A 77 35.92 32.20 -14.26
N ALA A 78 35.45 32.21 -13.03
CA ALA A 78 35.27 31.04 -12.25
C ALA A 78 33.91 31.12 -11.59
N TYR A 79 33.18 30.02 -11.63
CA TYR A 79 31.88 29.90 -10.99
C TYR A 79 31.75 28.61 -10.17
N ARG A 80 30.88 28.62 -9.20
CA ARG A 80 30.49 27.42 -8.45
C ARG A 80 29.04 27.56 -7.97
N LEU A 81 28.39 26.43 -7.81
CA LEU A 81 27.11 26.32 -7.12
C LEU A 81 27.38 25.71 -5.73
N HIS A 82 27.49 26.55 -4.72
CA HIS A 82 27.71 26.12 -3.35
C HIS A 82 26.52 25.24 -2.90
N GLY A 83 26.79 24.08 -2.32
CA GLY A 83 25.80 23.02 -2.03
C GLY A 83 25.70 21.93 -3.09
N PHE A 84 26.31 22.14 -4.28
CA PHE A 84 26.37 21.17 -5.36
C PHE A 84 27.82 20.92 -5.84
N ASP A 85 28.56 21.99 -6.21
CA ASP A 85 29.95 21.89 -6.62
C ASP A 85 30.88 21.79 -5.41
N LYS A 86 31.88 20.93 -5.50
CA LYS A 86 32.93 20.81 -4.46
C LYS A 86 33.99 21.92 -4.59
N GLU A 87 34.29 22.33 -5.83
CA GLU A 87 35.34 23.27 -6.15
C GLU A 87 34.84 24.33 -7.13
N TRP A 88 35.69 25.33 -7.39
CA TRP A 88 35.44 26.34 -8.42
C TRP A 88 35.66 25.76 -9.81
N ASN A 89 34.72 25.99 -10.71
CA ASN A 89 34.85 25.69 -12.14
C ASN A 89 35.51 26.87 -12.85
N TYR A 90 36.77 26.73 -13.18
CA TYR A 90 37.51 27.76 -13.90
C TYR A 90 37.27 27.62 -15.40
N VAL A 91 36.84 28.72 -16.03
CA VAL A 91 36.49 28.76 -17.44
C VAL A 91 37.10 29.98 -18.10
N ASP A 92 37.54 29.86 -19.36
CA ASP A 92 38.20 30.98 -20.07
C ASP A 92 37.16 31.99 -20.57
N LYS A 93 36.54 31.72 -21.71
CA LYS A 93 35.61 32.64 -22.39
C LYS A 93 34.14 32.31 -22.19
N GLN A 94 33.86 31.22 -21.50
CA GLN A 94 32.48 30.79 -21.25
C GLN A 94 31.83 31.74 -20.26
N ARG A 95 30.66 32.29 -20.65
CA ARG A 95 29.86 33.23 -19.86
C ARG A 95 28.52 32.65 -19.43
N THR A 96 28.41 31.30 -19.42
CA THR A 96 27.21 30.57 -19.04
C THR A 96 27.60 29.41 -18.18
N ALA A 97 26.80 29.16 -17.13
CA ALA A 97 26.86 27.97 -16.29
C ALA A 97 25.56 27.21 -16.45
N THR A 98 25.66 25.92 -16.77
CA THR A 98 24.48 25.04 -16.90
C THR A 98 24.58 23.94 -15.88
N TYR A 99 23.54 23.81 -15.09
CA TYR A 99 23.34 22.75 -14.13
C TYR A 99 22.13 21.91 -14.52
N THR A 100 22.27 20.59 -14.47
CA THR A 100 21.23 19.65 -14.82
C THR A 100 20.92 18.76 -13.64
N ASN A 101 19.65 18.44 -13.49
CA ASN A 101 19.17 17.53 -12.45
C ASN A 101 19.56 17.96 -11.02
N LEU A 102 19.36 19.25 -10.72
CA LEU A 102 19.58 19.78 -9.37
C LEU A 102 18.58 19.16 -8.40
N PRO A 103 19.03 18.50 -7.32
CA PRO A 103 18.16 18.01 -6.25
C PRO A 103 17.42 19.15 -5.55
N LYS A 104 16.36 18.82 -4.80
CA LYS A 104 15.75 19.77 -3.89
C LYS A 104 16.76 20.27 -2.86
N GLY A 105 16.74 21.57 -2.58
CA GLY A 105 17.65 22.17 -1.61
C GLY A 105 17.90 23.64 -1.88
N ASP A 106 18.72 24.23 -1.04
CA ASP A 106 19.16 25.62 -1.13
C ASP A 106 20.59 25.68 -1.61
N TYR A 107 20.84 26.48 -2.63
CA TYR A 107 22.10 26.65 -3.29
C TYR A 107 22.46 28.10 -3.37
N VAL A 108 23.76 28.40 -3.47
CA VAL A 108 24.26 29.74 -3.75
C VAL A 108 25.16 29.67 -4.97
N PHE A 109 24.70 30.25 -6.09
CA PHE A 109 25.52 30.40 -7.29
C PHE A 109 26.45 31.57 -7.10
N GLN A 110 27.76 31.35 -7.28
CA GLN A 110 28.80 32.33 -7.09
C GLN A 110 29.65 32.43 -8.36
N VAL A 111 30.00 33.65 -8.77
CA VAL A 111 30.84 33.93 -9.91
C VAL A 111 31.88 34.97 -9.53
N LYS A 112 33.10 34.77 -9.99
CA LYS A 112 34.20 35.76 -9.93
C LYS A 112 34.91 35.84 -11.27
N SER A 113 35.61 36.93 -11.55
CA SER A 113 36.34 37.10 -12.80
C SER A 113 37.72 37.69 -12.61
N THR A 114 38.51 37.62 -13.66
CA THR A 114 39.71 38.48 -13.82
C THR A 114 39.29 39.83 -14.37
N ASN A 115 40.21 40.79 -14.31
CA ASN A 115 40.14 42.01 -15.13
C ASN A 115 40.65 41.75 -16.56
N SER A 116 40.67 42.77 -17.43
CA SER A 116 41.16 42.74 -18.81
C SER A 116 42.66 42.37 -18.93
N ASP A 117 43.44 42.53 -17.86
CA ASP A 117 44.85 42.14 -17.80
C ASP A 117 45.06 40.68 -17.34
N GLY A 118 43.97 39.92 -17.15
CA GLY A 118 44.00 38.53 -16.71
C GLY A 118 44.33 38.34 -15.22
N VAL A 119 44.25 39.40 -14.41
CA VAL A 119 44.47 39.34 -12.96
C VAL A 119 43.17 39.04 -12.24
N TRP A 120 43.15 38.01 -11.37
CA TRP A 120 42.03 37.75 -10.50
C TRP A 120 41.81 38.90 -9.51
N VAL A 121 40.59 39.37 -9.42
CA VAL A 121 40.16 40.49 -8.56
C VAL A 121 39.05 40.09 -7.62
N GLU A 122 38.85 40.83 -6.55
CA GLU A 122 37.79 40.57 -5.57
C GLU A 122 36.44 41.16 -6.03
N ASN A 123 35.79 40.48 -6.97
CA ASN A 123 34.52 40.89 -7.57
C ASN A 123 33.44 39.80 -7.54
N GLU A 124 33.41 39.02 -6.47
CA GLU A 124 32.46 37.93 -6.36
C GLU A 124 31.00 38.43 -6.36
N ARG A 125 30.13 37.80 -7.17
CA ARG A 125 28.69 37.98 -7.22
C ARG A 125 27.98 36.71 -6.88
N SER A 126 26.92 36.76 -6.07
CA SER A 126 26.15 35.58 -5.63
C SER A 126 24.65 35.73 -5.92
N LEU A 127 24.02 34.60 -6.20
CA LEU A 127 22.56 34.44 -6.39
C LEU A 127 22.09 33.21 -5.61
N ARG A 128 21.10 33.36 -4.76
CA ARG A 128 20.49 32.25 -4.05
C ARG A 128 19.50 31.53 -4.96
N ILE A 129 19.53 30.20 -4.96
CA ILE A 129 18.65 29.35 -5.75
C ILE A 129 18.08 28.28 -4.84
N THR A 130 16.76 28.23 -4.72
CA THR A 130 16.05 27.22 -3.95
C THR A 130 15.25 26.34 -4.89
N ILE A 131 15.51 25.01 -4.88
CA ILE A 131 14.72 24.02 -5.59
C ILE A 131 13.69 23.43 -4.62
N GLN A 132 12.42 23.67 -4.88
CA GLN A 132 11.33 23.19 -4.04
C GLN A 132 11.14 21.66 -4.16
N PRO A 133 10.79 20.96 -3.06
CA PRO A 133 10.47 19.55 -3.11
C PRO A 133 9.23 19.29 -3.95
N SER A 134 9.13 18.08 -4.51
CA SER A 134 7.90 17.59 -5.11
C SER A 134 6.79 17.45 -4.05
N PHE A 135 5.53 17.62 -4.47
CA PHE A 135 4.36 17.43 -3.58
C PHE A 135 4.44 16.09 -2.82
N TRP A 136 4.87 15.03 -3.49
CA TRP A 136 4.98 13.67 -2.91
C TRP A 136 6.07 13.53 -1.83
N GLU A 137 7.00 14.47 -1.78
CA GLU A 137 8.13 14.49 -0.84
C GLU A 137 7.90 15.45 0.34
N THR A 138 6.71 16.05 0.41
CA THR A 138 6.36 16.93 1.51
C THR A 138 6.03 16.16 2.77
N ALA A 139 6.19 16.79 3.94
CA ALA A 139 5.85 16.18 5.23
C ALA A 139 4.38 15.74 5.30
N TRP A 140 3.48 16.49 4.66
CA TRP A 140 2.06 16.14 4.57
C TRP A 140 1.80 14.88 3.75
N ALA A 141 2.48 14.72 2.63
CA ALA A 141 2.38 13.49 1.82
C ALA A 141 2.86 12.28 2.61
N MET A 142 3.98 12.39 3.33
CA MET A 142 4.49 11.34 4.21
C MET A 142 3.48 10.97 5.31
N ALA A 143 2.82 11.96 5.92
CA ALA A 143 1.78 11.71 6.92
C ALA A 143 0.58 10.95 6.32
N ILE A 144 0.16 11.30 5.09
CA ILE A 144 -0.92 10.59 4.38
C ILE A 144 -0.52 9.15 4.08
N TYR A 145 0.72 8.90 3.64
CA TYR A 145 1.20 7.53 3.39
C TYR A 145 1.21 6.68 4.64
N ILE A 146 1.68 7.22 5.76
CA ILE A 146 1.67 6.53 7.06
C ILE A 146 0.22 6.22 7.48
N LEU A 147 -0.68 7.17 7.36
CA LEU A 147 -2.10 6.97 7.69
C LEU A 147 -2.74 5.90 6.82
N ALA A 148 -2.51 5.95 5.50
CA ALA A 148 -3.01 4.94 4.57
C ALA A 148 -2.47 3.54 4.89
N PHE A 149 -1.19 3.43 5.20
CA PHE A 149 -0.57 2.18 5.62
C PHE A 149 -1.21 1.61 6.90
N LEU A 150 -1.43 2.45 7.92
CA LEU A 150 -2.08 2.05 9.16
C LEU A 150 -3.53 1.59 8.94
N LEU A 151 -4.28 2.25 8.06
CA LEU A 151 -5.65 1.85 7.72
C LEU A 151 -5.69 0.48 7.03
N ILE A 152 -4.75 0.22 6.10
CA ILE A 152 -4.63 -1.08 5.43
C ILE A 152 -4.28 -2.17 6.44
N LEU A 153 -3.31 -1.91 7.33
CA LEU A 153 -2.91 -2.84 8.38
C LEU A 153 -4.09 -3.17 9.31
N PHE A 154 -4.79 -2.14 9.78
CA PHE A 154 -5.96 -2.31 10.67
C PHE A 154 -7.08 -3.11 9.99
N SER A 155 -7.37 -2.80 8.72
CA SER A 155 -8.35 -3.54 7.92
C SER A 155 -7.95 -5.01 7.77
N GLY A 156 -6.67 -5.29 7.52
CA GLY A 156 -6.16 -6.66 7.43
C GLY A 156 -6.34 -7.45 8.74
N VAL A 157 -5.95 -6.84 9.87
CA VAL A 157 -6.13 -7.45 11.20
C VAL A 157 -7.60 -7.68 11.51
N TYR A 158 -8.48 -6.72 11.19
CA TYR A 158 -9.93 -6.86 11.40
C TYR A 158 -10.51 -8.02 10.59
N ILE A 159 -10.12 -8.15 9.32
CA ILE A 159 -10.56 -9.26 8.45
C ILE A 159 -10.10 -10.61 9.02
N LEU A 160 -8.82 -10.73 9.41
CA LEU A 160 -8.28 -11.96 10.00
C LEU A 160 -9.00 -12.33 11.29
N PHE A 161 -9.27 -11.35 12.16
CA PHE A 161 -10.01 -11.56 13.39
C PHE A 161 -11.45 -12.05 13.11
N THR A 162 -12.13 -11.45 12.14
CA THR A 162 -13.48 -11.85 11.74
C THR A 162 -13.52 -13.29 11.21
N ILE A 163 -12.54 -13.64 10.33
CA ILE A 163 -12.41 -15.01 9.81
C ILE A 163 -12.15 -16.02 10.94
N TYR A 164 -11.25 -15.66 11.86
CA TYR A 164 -10.96 -16.52 13.01
C TYR A 164 -12.20 -16.75 13.87
N ARG A 165 -12.94 -15.69 14.19
CA ARG A 165 -14.18 -15.75 14.97
C ARG A 165 -15.23 -16.63 14.29
N LEU A 166 -15.48 -16.45 12.99
CA LEU A 166 -16.44 -17.25 12.23
C LEU A 166 -16.06 -18.74 12.20
N LYS A 167 -14.77 -19.05 12.00
CA LYS A 167 -14.29 -20.44 12.04
C LYS A 167 -14.52 -21.10 13.40
N HIS A 168 -14.28 -20.34 14.47
CA HIS A 168 -14.49 -20.84 15.82
C HIS A 168 -15.96 -21.13 16.10
N GLU A 169 -16.89 -20.24 15.73
CA GLU A 169 -18.33 -20.44 15.90
C GLU A 169 -18.81 -21.70 15.15
N VAL A 170 -18.42 -21.85 13.87
CA VAL A 170 -18.77 -23.03 13.07
C VAL A 170 -18.22 -24.33 13.69
N SER A 171 -16.99 -24.30 14.18
CA SER A 171 -16.36 -25.46 14.83
C SER A 171 -17.10 -25.90 16.09
N VAL A 172 -17.50 -24.95 16.94
CA VAL A 172 -18.26 -25.24 18.17
C VAL A 172 -19.64 -25.83 17.83
N GLU A 173 -20.34 -25.26 16.86
CA GLU A 173 -21.64 -25.75 16.42
C GLU A 173 -21.56 -27.19 15.88
N GLN A 174 -20.54 -27.49 15.07
CA GLN A 174 -20.27 -28.84 14.57
C GLN A 174 -19.98 -29.82 15.71
N GLN A 175 -19.15 -29.45 16.69
CA GLN A 175 -18.85 -30.30 17.83
C GLN A 175 -20.12 -30.62 18.67
N VAL A 176 -20.94 -29.61 18.94
CA VAL A 176 -22.22 -29.80 19.65
C VAL A 176 -23.15 -30.72 18.87
N SER A 177 -23.24 -30.56 17.56
CA SER A 177 -24.02 -31.42 16.70
C SER A 177 -23.53 -32.88 16.73
N ASP A 178 -22.20 -33.07 16.64
CA ASP A 178 -21.61 -34.42 16.68
C ASP A 178 -21.78 -35.11 18.06
N ILE A 179 -21.68 -34.37 19.16
CA ILE A 179 -21.94 -34.89 20.51
C ILE A 179 -23.42 -35.33 20.63
N LYS A 180 -24.37 -34.49 20.21
CA LYS A 180 -25.79 -34.83 20.19
C LYS A 180 -26.05 -36.10 19.37
N LEU A 181 -25.45 -36.22 18.21
CA LEU A 181 -25.61 -37.38 17.34
C LEU A 181 -25.04 -38.67 17.95
N ARG A 182 -23.88 -38.61 18.59
CA ARG A 182 -23.29 -39.74 19.31
C ARG A 182 -24.17 -40.17 20.49
N PHE A 183 -24.63 -39.20 21.27
CA PHE A 183 -25.51 -39.43 22.40
C PHE A 183 -26.77 -40.20 22.00
N PHE A 184 -27.51 -39.72 20.99
CA PHE A 184 -28.71 -40.41 20.50
C PHE A 184 -28.43 -41.81 19.95
N THR A 185 -27.25 -42.01 19.34
CA THR A 185 -26.86 -43.37 18.87
C THR A 185 -26.67 -44.32 20.01
N ASN A 186 -25.90 -43.91 20.99
CA ASN A 186 -25.60 -44.77 22.13
C ASN A 186 -26.88 -45.12 22.90
N ILE A 187 -27.70 -44.09 23.20
CA ILE A 187 -28.98 -44.34 23.88
C ILE A 187 -29.90 -45.27 23.07
N SER A 188 -29.97 -45.10 21.74
CA SER A 188 -30.81 -45.98 20.92
C SER A 188 -30.36 -47.45 20.99
N HIS A 189 -29.05 -47.71 21.02
CA HIS A 189 -28.51 -49.04 21.20
C HIS A 189 -28.76 -49.59 22.61
N GLU A 190 -28.51 -48.78 23.63
CA GLU A 190 -28.72 -49.12 25.04
C GLU A 190 -30.20 -49.39 25.38
N LEU A 191 -31.14 -48.71 24.71
CA LEU A 191 -32.57 -48.92 24.89
C LEU A 191 -33.08 -50.12 24.08
N ARG A 192 -32.55 -50.37 22.86
CA ARG A 192 -33.01 -51.47 22.03
C ARG A 192 -32.80 -52.83 22.70
N THR A 193 -31.65 -53.06 23.31
CA THR A 193 -31.27 -54.31 23.93
C THR A 193 -32.26 -54.76 25.02
N PRO A 194 -32.55 -53.96 26.06
CA PRO A 194 -33.53 -54.39 27.09
C PRO A 194 -34.96 -54.52 26.54
N LEU A 195 -35.36 -53.65 25.58
CA LEU A 195 -36.69 -53.78 24.96
C LEU A 195 -36.81 -55.06 24.15
N THR A 196 -35.79 -55.49 23.44
CA THR A 196 -35.79 -56.77 22.72
C THR A 196 -35.79 -57.95 23.68
N LEU A 197 -35.10 -57.86 24.82
CA LEU A 197 -35.11 -58.88 25.89
C LEU A 197 -36.45 -58.98 26.60
N ILE A 198 -37.28 -57.94 26.59
CA ILE A 198 -38.68 -57.97 27.12
C ILE A 198 -39.63 -58.50 26.04
N ALA A 199 -39.54 -58.02 24.80
CA ALA A 199 -40.43 -58.39 23.72
C ALA A 199 -40.42 -59.90 23.45
N GLY A 200 -39.21 -60.49 23.33
CA GLY A 200 -39.09 -61.94 23.04
C GLY A 200 -39.83 -62.89 24.04
N PRO A 201 -39.54 -62.79 25.33
CA PRO A 201 -40.28 -63.62 26.33
C PRO A 201 -41.79 -63.36 26.39
N VAL A 202 -42.18 -62.08 26.25
CA VAL A 202 -43.64 -61.71 26.23
C VAL A 202 -44.34 -62.37 25.05
N GLU A 203 -43.75 -62.26 23.81
CA GLU A 203 -44.28 -62.89 22.61
C GLU A 203 -44.36 -64.44 22.77
N TYR A 204 -43.28 -65.01 23.37
CA TYR A 204 -43.25 -66.48 23.63
C TYR A 204 -44.35 -66.93 24.56
N VAL A 205 -44.60 -66.24 25.69
CA VAL A 205 -45.60 -66.56 26.63
C VAL A 205 -47.01 -66.37 26.03
N LEU A 206 -47.28 -65.32 25.26
CA LEU A 206 -48.53 -65.07 24.55
C LEU A 206 -48.93 -66.15 23.56
N LYS A 207 -47.98 -66.92 23.03
CA LYS A 207 -48.24 -68.10 22.18
C LYS A 207 -48.86 -69.31 22.94
N ASN A 208 -48.76 -69.28 24.27
CA ASN A 208 -49.35 -70.35 25.08
C ASN A 208 -50.86 -70.18 25.17
N LYS A 209 -51.62 -71.17 24.68
CA LYS A 209 -53.10 -71.17 24.63
C LYS A 209 -53.78 -71.38 26.02
N THR A 210 -53.05 -71.82 27.03
CA THR A 210 -53.56 -72.11 28.35
C THR A 210 -53.47 -70.95 29.34
N LEU A 211 -53.14 -69.78 28.91
CA LEU A 211 -53.03 -68.54 29.71
C LEU A 211 -54.46 -68.09 30.13
N PRO A 212 -54.65 -67.64 31.42
CA PRO A 212 -55.84 -66.94 31.85
C PRO A 212 -56.03 -65.64 31.06
N ASP A 213 -57.26 -65.24 30.74
CA ASP A 213 -57.60 -64.13 29.90
C ASP A 213 -57.10 -62.78 30.46
N ASP A 214 -57.17 -62.60 31.79
CA ASP A 214 -56.67 -61.43 32.50
C ASP A 214 -55.15 -61.24 32.36
N VAL A 215 -54.40 -62.35 32.44
CA VAL A 215 -52.95 -62.37 32.27
C VAL A 215 -52.60 -62.08 30.80
N ARG A 216 -53.36 -62.66 29.89
CA ARG A 216 -53.18 -62.45 28.46
C ARG A 216 -53.36 -60.97 28.06
N GLU A 217 -54.39 -60.33 28.58
CA GLU A 217 -54.69 -58.92 28.33
C GLU A 217 -53.56 -58.01 28.82
N GLN A 218 -53.01 -58.26 30.01
CA GLN A 218 -51.90 -57.52 30.57
C GLN A 218 -50.59 -57.72 29.73
N LEU A 219 -50.31 -58.91 29.29
CA LEU A 219 -49.18 -59.21 28.44
C LEU A 219 -49.28 -58.51 27.08
N HIS A 220 -50.52 -58.43 26.51
CA HIS A 220 -50.71 -57.62 25.28
C HIS A 220 -50.50 -56.13 25.49
N VAL A 221 -50.77 -55.61 26.69
CA VAL A 221 -50.43 -54.22 27.02
C VAL A 221 -48.87 -53.99 27.02
N VAL A 222 -48.17 -54.97 27.64
CA VAL A 222 -46.68 -54.90 27.64
C VAL A 222 -46.12 -55.02 26.23
N GLU A 223 -46.59 -55.96 25.42
CA GLU A 223 -46.23 -56.16 24.03
C GLU A 223 -46.40 -54.87 23.23
N ARG A 224 -47.60 -54.28 23.22
CA ARG A 224 -47.88 -53.02 22.50
C ARG A 224 -46.97 -51.85 22.92
N ASN A 225 -46.69 -51.71 24.22
CA ASN A 225 -45.82 -50.64 24.70
C ASN A 225 -44.40 -50.90 24.33
N THR A 226 -43.91 -52.13 24.38
CA THR A 226 -42.53 -52.49 23.96
C THR A 226 -42.34 -52.23 22.46
N ASP A 227 -43.27 -52.61 21.62
CA ASP A 227 -43.28 -52.35 20.20
C ASP A 227 -43.34 -50.87 19.88
N ARG A 228 -44.14 -50.13 20.64
CA ARG A 228 -44.18 -48.68 20.49
C ARG A 228 -42.79 -48.05 20.80
N MET A 229 -42.13 -48.45 21.88
CA MET A 229 -40.82 -47.98 22.26
C MET A 229 -39.75 -48.36 21.22
N LEU A 230 -39.77 -49.57 20.69
CA LEU A 230 -38.88 -50.02 19.62
C LEU A 230 -39.06 -49.16 18.35
N ARG A 231 -40.31 -48.86 17.98
CA ARG A 231 -40.59 -47.93 16.86
C ARG A 231 -40.00 -46.56 17.09
N LEU A 232 -40.16 -45.98 18.29
CA LEU A 232 -39.60 -44.66 18.64
C LEU A 232 -38.06 -44.65 18.57
N VAL A 233 -37.41 -45.71 19.09
CA VAL A 233 -35.93 -45.86 19.00
C VAL A 233 -35.48 -45.93 17.54
N ASN A 234 -36.19 -46.66 16.68
CA ASN A 234 -35.87 -46.75 15.26
C ASN A 234 -36.11 -45.42 14.54
N GLN A 235 -37.15 -44.67 14.85
CA GLN A 235 -37.40 -43.32 14.32
C GLN A 235 -36.26 -42.36 14.65
N ILE A 236 -35.72 -42.41 15.87
CA ILE A 236 -34.54 -41.59 16.26
C ILE A 236 -33.33 -41.97 15.40
N LEU A 237 -33.10 -43.23 15.14
CA LEU A 237 -32.00 -43.70 14.28
C LEU A 237 -32.18 -43.30 12.81
N ASP A 238 -33.40 -43.32 12.30
CA ASP A 238 -33.69 -42.92 10.93
C ASP A 238 -33.56 -41.42 10.74
N PHE A 239 -34.06 -40.63 11.71
CA PHE A 239 -33.80 -39.17 11.71
C PHE A 239 -32.31 -38.83 11.64
N ARG A 240 -31.46 -39.58 12.35
CA ARG A 240 -30.01 -39.45 12.28
C ARG A 240 -29.45 -39.74 10.88
N LYS A 241 -29.99 -40.80 10.19
CA LYS A 241 -29.54 -41.12 8.81
C LYS A 241 -29.87 -40.00 7.84
N ILE A 242 -31.03 -39.35 8.04
CA ILE A 242 -31.46 -38.17 7.27
C ILE A 242 -30.45 -37.01 7.49
N GLN A 243 -30.18 -36.65 8.77
CA GLN A 243 -29.25 -35.56 9.08
C GLN A 243 -27.84 -35.77 8.52
N LYS A 244 -27.37 -37.03 8.40
CA LYS A 244 -26.06 -37.36 7.81
C LYS A 244 -26.10 -37.51 6.29
N ASN A 245 -27.22 -37.19 5.63
CA ASN A 245 -27.39 -37.42 4.17
C ASN A 245 -27.12 -38.89 3.76
N LYS A 246 -27.27 -39.86 4.68
CA LYS A 246 -26.99 -41.27 4.42
C LYS A 246 -28.25 -42.06 4.07
N MET A 247 -29.42 -41.43 4.06
CA MET A 247 -30.67 -42.06 3.70
C MET A 247 -30.75 -42.17 2.17
N LYS A 248 -30.79 -43.41 1.68
CA LYS A 248 -31.02 -43.69 0.27
C LYS A 248 -32.50 -43.89 0.04
N LEU A 249 -33.09 -43.16 -0.88
CA LEU A 249 -34.44 -43.40 -1.35
C LEU A 249 -34.48 -44.76 -2.08
N ARG A 250 -35.32 -45.65 -1.60
CA ARG A 250 -35.62 -46.89 -2.30
C ARG A 250 -36.95 -46.68 -3.03
N ILE A 251 -36.89 -46.56 -4.32
CA ILE A 251 -38.08 -46.39 -5.17
C ILE A 251 -38.47 -47.78 -5.60
N GLU A 252 -39.68 -48.23 -5.18
CA GLU A 252 -40.26 -49.50 -5.61
C GLU A 252 -41.60 -49.19 -6.31
N GLN A 253 -41.86 -49.95 -7.38
CA GLN A 253 -43.15 -49.85 -8.07
C GLN A 253 -44.18 -50.61 -7.27
N ILE A 254 -45.16 -49.93 -6.69
CA ILE A 254 -46.22 -50.50 -5.84
C ILE A 254 -47.53 -50.30 -6.56
N ASP A 255 -48.35 -51.33 -6.60
CA ASP A 255 -49.74 -51.22 -7.02
C ASP A 255 -50.52 -50.44 -5.95
N ILE A 256 -51.07 -49.31 -6.32
CA ILE A 256 -51.71 -48.37 -5.38
C ILE A 256 -53.04 -48.89 -4.82
N VAL A 257 -53.72 -49.74 -5.56
CA VAL A 257 -55.05 -50.22 -5.18
C VAL A 257 -55.03 -51.12 -3.93
N PRO A 258 -54.15 -52.17 -3.84
CA PRO A 258 -54.05 -52.95 -2.60
C PRO A 258 -53.36 -52.11 -1.49
N PHE A 259 -52.52 -51.16 -1.79
CA PHE A 259 -51.86 -50.34 -0.77
C PHE A 259 -52.83 -49.44 0.00
N VAL A 260 -53.82 -48.85 -0.69
CA VAL A 260 -54.83 -48.00 -0.05
C VAL A 260 -55.90 -48.85 0.75
N HIS A 261 -56.10 -50.11 0.37
CA HIS A 261 -57.02 -51.00 1.11
C HIS A 261 -56.46 -51.53 2.45
N HIS A 262 -55.11 -51.31 2.67
CA HIS A 262 -54.42 -51.79 3.88
C HIS A 262 -54.11 -50.68 4.90
N ILE A 263 -54.49 -49.41 4.61
CA ILE A 263 -54.47 -48.31 5.56
C ILE A 263 -55.80 -48.08 6.20
#